data_fbc56fb40e365907f6dea16aad7be88c
#
_entry.id   fbc56fb40e365907f6dea16aad7be88c
#
_cell.length_a   1.000
_cell.length_b   1.000
_cell.length_c   1.000
_cell.angle_alpha   90.00
_cell.angle_beta   90.00
_cell.angle_gamma   90.00
#
_symmetry.space_group_name_H-M   'P 1'
#
loop_
_entity.id
_entity.type
_entity.pdbx_description
1 polymer ?
#
loop_
_entity_poly.entity_id
_entity_poly.type
_entity_poly.pdbx_seq_one_letter_code
_entity_poly.pdbx_strand_id
1 'polypeptide(L)'
;PEQDQQWQDLAKAYTDETGVPVEVVTAASGTYEETLKSEIAKSDAPTLFQVNGPVGLAAWKDYCADLSGTDVYSHVKSDDFVLKDGDEVKGIAYVLETYGLIYNKTVLNAYCGMDGAKVTSIDEINSFAKLKEVADDIQSRLAEVSEAAGPEYDLKGAFTSAGMDSSSDWRFKTHLANLPIYYEYKADGIESTDAIKGTYLDNYKQIWDLYTTDSTCEGSMLASKTGDDATAEFGLGEAVFYQNGTWEYTQLIDGGLTDDD
;
A
#
# COMPACT_ATOMS: atom_id res chain seq x y z
N PRO A 1 -0.76 -10.09 11.58
CA PRO A 1 0.14 -9.85 10.43
C PRO A 1 -0.16 -10.86 9.33
N GLU A 2 -0.22 -10.39 8.11
CA GLU A 2 -0.71 -11.13 6.95
C GLU A 2 0.15 -12.36 6.63
N GLN A 3 1.41 -12.38 7.02
CA GLN A 3 2.39 -13.41 6.67
C GLN A 3 3.00 -14.11 7.89
N ASP A 4 2.31 -14.13 9.02
CA ASP A 4 2.83 -14.76 10.24
C ASP A 4 3.19 -16.24 10.03
N GLN A 5 2.29 -17.01 9.42
CA GLN A 5 2.51 -18.44 9.21
C GLN A 5 3.70 -18.70 8.29
N GLN A 6 3.87 -17.94 7.23
CA GLN A 6 4.98 -18.06 6.28
C GLN A 6 6.33 -17.79 6.98
N TRP A 7 6.39 -16.79 7.85
CA TRP A 7 7.60 -16.53 8.65
C TRP A 7 7.89 -17.65 9.65
N GLN A 8 6.87 -18.21 10.31
CA GLN A 8 7.03 -19.36 11.21
C GLN A 8 7.53 -20.59 10.44
N ASP A 9 6.98 -20.87 9.27
CA ASP A 9 7.38 -21.99 8.43
C ASP A 9 8.83 -21.83 7.92
N LEU A 10 9.22 -20.62 7.52
CA LEU A 10 10.59 -20.31 7.11
C LEU A 10 11.58 -20.49 8.28
N ALA A 11 11.25 -19.98 9.45
CA ALA A 11 12.06 -20.13 10.66
C ALA A 11 12.24 -21.60 11.03
N LYS A 12 11.15 -22.38 10.93
CA LYS A 12 11.20 -23.83 11.15
C LYS A 12 12.10 -24.54 10.16
N ALA A 13 11.95 -24.25 8.85
CA ALA A 13 12.78 -24.85 7.80
C ALA A 13 14.27 -24.56 8.02
N TYR A 14 14.62 -23.33 8.35
CA TYR A 14 16.00 -22.95 8.66
C TYR A 14 16.53 -23.67 9.92
N THR A 15 15.73 -23.75 10.96
CA THR A 15 16.11 -24.48 12.19
C THR A 15 16.32 -25.97 11.92
N ASP A 16 15.45 -26.60 11.13
CA ASP A 16 15.55 -28.02 10.76
C ASP A 16 16.82 -28.30 9.92
N GLU A 17 17.20 -27.39 9.05
CA GLU A 17 18.38 -27.54 8.19
C GLU A 17 19.70 -27.27 8.93
N THR A 18 19.74 -26.22 9.76
CA THR A 18 20.99 -25.71 10.35
C THR A 18 21.20 -26.11 11.80
N GLY A 19 20.15 -26.50 12.51
CA GLY A 19 20.14 -26.72 13.97
C GLY A 19 20.15 -25.41 14.77
N VAL A 20 20.08 -24.24 14.12
CA VAL A 20 20.00 -22.92 14.78
C VAL A 20 18.55 -22.58 15.04
N PRO A 21 18.13 -22.43 16.31
CA PRO A 21 16.74 -22.07 16.61
C PRO A 21 16.44 -20.64 16.19
N VAL A 22 15.28 -20.44 15.56
CA VAL A 22 14.76 -19.12 15.18
C VAL A 22 13.36 -18.96 15.77
N GLU A 23 13.18 -17.90 16.52
CA GLU A 23 11.89 -17.47 17.05
C GLU A 23 11.41 -16.26 16.27
N VAL A 24 10.16 -16.32 15.78
CA VAL A 24 9.52 -15.23 15.05
C VAL A 24 8.52 -14.53 15.97
N VAL A 25 8.68 -13.23 16.14
CA VAL A 25 7.74 -12.37 16.86
C VAL A 25 7.13 -11.39 15.87
N THR A 26 5.83 -11.48 15.69
CA THR A 26 5.07 -10.57 14.83
C THR A 26 4.28 -9.56 15.64
N ALA A 27 3.94 -8.42 15.03
CA ALA A 27 3.13 -7.39 15.65
C ALA A 27 1.77 -7.31 14.97
N ALA A 28 0.75 -6.88 15.69
CA ALA A 28 -0.55 -6.56 15.10
C ALA A 28 -0.42 -5.37 14.13
N SER A 29 -1.34 -5.29 13.16
CA SER A 29 -1.36 -4.19 12.19
C SER A 29 -1.34 -2.83 12.89
N GLY A 30 -0.49 -1.92 12.42
CA GLY A 30 -0.33 -0.58 12.97
C GLY A 30 0.44 -0.48 14.29
N THR A 31 0.88 -1.60 14.91
CA THR A 31 1.55 -1.58 16.23
C THR A 31 3.03 -1.98 16.18
N TYR A 32 3.61 -2.14 15.00
CA TYR A 32 4.98 -2.64 14.85
C TYR A 32 6.02 -1.82 15.62
N GLU A 33 6.03 -0.51 15.46
CA GLU A 33 7.04 0.37 16.08
C GLU A 33 6.96 0.34 17.63
N GLU A 34 5.77 0.29 18.19
CA GLU A 34 5.56 0.19 19.63
C GLU A 34 5.99 -1.19 20.16
N THR A 35 5.66 -2.24 19.43
CA THR A 35 6.07 -3.62 19.75
C THR A 35 7.59 -3.73 19.70
N LEU A 36 8.24 -3.29 18.62
CA LEU A 36 9.70 -3.32 18.47
C LEU A 36 10.40 -2.56 19.59
N LYS A 37 9.90 -1.38 19.94
CA LYS A 37 10.45 -0.58 21.04
C LYS A 37 10.41 -1.32 22.38
N SER A 38 9.33 -2.07 22.61
CA SER A 38 9.21 -2.92 23.80
C SER A 38 10.16 -4.11 23.77
N GLU A 39 10.29 -4.77 22.60
CA GLU A 39 11.14 -5.96 22.44
C GLU A 39 12.64 -5.61 22.53
N ILE A 40 13.08 -4.53 21.90
CA ILE A 40 14.50 -4.08 21.95
C ILE A 40 14.97 -3.73 23.38
N ALA A 41 14.05 -3.32 24.25
CA ALA A 41 14.36 -2.99 25.64
C ALA A 41 14.56 -4.22 26.55
N LYS A 42 14.27 -5.43 26.05
CA LYS A 42 14.39 -6.67 26.81
C LYS A 42 15.85 -7.20 26.82
N SER A 43 16.15 -8.13 27.73
CA SER A 43 17.45 -8.81 27.80
C SER A 43 17.70 -9.75 26.61
N ASP A 44 16.64 -10.21 25.98
CA ASP A 44 16.59 -11.11 24.83
C ASP A 44 16.03 -10.36 23.60
N ALA A 45 16.57 -9.18 23.33
CA ALA A 45 16.19 -8.33 22.21
C ALA A 45 16.30 -9.07 20.87
N PRO A 46 15.44 -8.73 19.87
CA PRO A 46 15.48 -9.38 18.56
C PRO A 46 16.84 -9.19 17.89
N THR A 47 17.36 -10.27 17.29
CA THR A 47 18.62 -10.26 16.55
C THR A 47 18.46 -9.61 15.18
N LEU A 48 17.29 -9.80 14.55
CA LEU A 48 16.89 -9.19 13.27
C LEU A 48 15.54 -8.49 13.47
N PHE A 49 15.39 -7.35 12.88
CA PHE A 49 14.13 -6.61 12.89
C PHE A 49 13.96 -5.79 11.62
N GLN A 50 12.73 -5.48 11.25
CA GLN A 50 12.42 -4.69 10.07
C GLN A 50 12.63 -3.20 10.33
N VAL A 51 13.23 -2.52 9.36
CA VAL A 51 13.38 -1.06 9.33
C VAL A 51 12.61 -0.52 8.14
N ASN A 52 11.58 0.27 8.40
CA ASN A 52 10.69 0.82 7.37
C ASN A 52 11.27 2.07 6.71
N GLY A 53 12.17 1.85 5.74
CA GLY A 53 12.73 2.92 4.91
C GLY A 53 13.50 3.99 5.70
N PRO A 54 13.70 5.18 5.12
CA PRO A 54 14.48 6.25 5.75
C PRO A 54 13.91 6.75 7.08
N VAL A 55 12.60 6.77 7.23
CA VAL A 55 11.94 7.18 8.49
C VAL A 55 12.20 6.16 9.60
N GLY A 56 12.09 4.87 9.30
CA GLY A 56 12.46 3.80 10.22
C GLY A 56 13.94 3.84 10.56
N LEU A 57 14.81 4.10 9.57
CA LEU A 57 16.25 4.25 9.82
C LEU A 57 16.54 5.39 10.81
N ALA A 58 15.90 6.54 10.66
CA ALA A 58 16.06 7.66 11.59
C ALA A 58 15.71 7.29 13.04
N ALA A 59 14.74 6.39 13.23
CA ALA A 59 14.34 5.91 14.56
C ALA A 59 15.26 4.81 15.12
N TRP A 60 15.79 3.93 14.26
CA TRP A 60 16.41 2.67 14.69
C TRP A 60 17.91 2.54 14.39
N LYS A 61 18.55 3.49 13.70
CA LYS A 61 19.95 3.40 13.26
C LYS A 61 20.95 3.09 14.37
N ASP A 62 20.71 3.58 15.58
CA ASP A 62 21.60 3.35 16.72
C ASP A 62 21.55 1.90 17.26
N TYR A 63 20.52 1.14 16.86
CA TYR A 63 20.35 -0.28 17.19
C TYR A 63 20.79 -1.19 16.02
N CYS A 64 21.06 -0.62 14.85
CA CYS A 64 21.46 -1.38 13.66
C CYS A 64 22.99 -1.54 13.62
N ALA A 65 23.45 -2.77 13.42
CA ALA A 65 24.85 -3.04 13.12
C ALA A 65 25.24 -2.51 11.73
N ASP A 66 26.52 -2.28 11.49
CA ASP A 66 27.02 -2.09 10.14
C ASP A 66 27.10 -3.42 9.40
N LEU A 67 26.36 -3.53 8.31
CA LEU A 67 26.25 -4.73 7.47
C LEU A 67 27.21 -4.71 6.27
N SER A 68 28.00 -3.65 6.08
CA SER A 68 28.87 -3.45 4.90
C SER A 68 29.89 -4.58 4.71
N GLY A 69 30.33 -5.22 5.80
CA GLY A 69 31.27 -6.34 5.79
C GLY A 69 30.63 -7.74 5.73
N THR A 70 29.30 -7.84 5.60
CA THR A 70 28.59 -9.11 5.62
C THR A 70 28.55 -9.79 4.25
N ASP A 71 28.43 -11.13 4.25
CA ASP A 71 28.25 -11.89 3.03
C ASP A 71 26.94 -11.50 2.30
N VAL A 72 25.86 -11.27 3.05
CA VAL A 72 24.58 -10.84 2.50
C VAL A 72 24.73 -9.54 1.70
N TYR A 73 25.45 -8.55 2.22
CA TYR A 73 25.69 -7.30 1.51
C TYR A 73 26.47 -7.50 0.20
N SER A 74 27.40 -8.47 0.16
CA SER A 74 28.16 -8.78 -1.07
C SER A 74 27.28 -9.21 -2.25
N HIS A 75 26.05 -9.67 -1.99
CA HIS A 75 25.08 -10.10 -2.99
C HIS A 75 24.07 -9.01 -3.39
N VAL A 76 24.09 -7.86 -2.72
CA VAL A 76 23.23 -6.71 -3.07
C VAL A 76 23.60 -6.15 -4.43
N LYS A 77 22.62 -5.99 -5.32
CA LYS A 77 22.84 -5.62 -6.71
C LYS A 77 22.90 -4.11 -6.96
N SER A 78 22.36 -3.30 -6.06
CA SER A 78 22.30 -1.85 -6.14
C SER A 78 22.22 -1.23 -4.77
N ASP A 79 22.82 -0.07 -4.59
CA ASP A 79 22.69 0.75 -3.38
C ASP A 79 21.23 1.23 -3.14
N ASP A 80 20.36 1.13 -4.14
CA ASP A 80 18.92 1.40 -3.99
C ASP A 80 18.22 0.42 -3.02
N PHE A 81 18.85 -0.73 -2.75
CA PHE A 81 18.31 -1.79 -1.88
C PHE A 81 18.92 -1.78 -0.47
N VAL A 82 19.58 -0.70 -0.08
CA VAL A 82 20.15 -0.57 1.27
C VAL A 82 19.78 0.75 1.92
N LEU A 83 19.74 0.73 3.25
CA LEU A 83 19.62 1.93 4.06
C LEU A 83 21.00 2.25 4.63
N LYS A 84 21.47 3.48 4.43
CA LYS A 84 22.80 3.94 4.88
C LYS A 84 22.69 5.06 5.91
N ASP A 85 23.63 5.07 6.86
CA ASP A 85 23.93 6.20 7.73
C ASP A 85 25.42 6.55 7.56
N GLY A 86 25.70 7.59 6.80
CA GLY A 86 27.05 7.87 6.31
C GLY A 86 27.58 6.75 5.40
N ASP A 87 28.73 6.19 5.76
CA ASP A 87 29.36 5.08 5.02
C ASP A 87 28.88 3.68 5.48
N GLU A 88 28.12 3.60 6.58
CA GLU A 88 27.65 2.34 7.14
C GLU A 88 26.33 1.88 6.51
N VAL A 89 26.20 0.58 6.25
CA VAL A 89 24.98 -0.08 5.78
C VAL A 89 24.18 -0.55 6.99
N LYS A 90 23.07 0.10 7.27
CA LYS A 90 22.21 -0.17 8.45
C LYS A 90 21.04 -1.08 8.17
N GLY A 91 20.70 -1.28 6.91
CA GLY A 91 19.63 -2.18 6.50
C GLY A 91 19.79 -2.65 5.06
N ILE A 92 19.28 -3.84 4.78
CA ILE A 92 19.27 -4.46 3.44
C ILE A 92 17.83 -4.85 3.14
N ALA A 93 17.34 -4.49 1.96
CA ALA A 93 15.99 -4.85 1.54
C ALA A 93 15.85 -6.38 1.40
N TYR A 94 14.82 -6.94 2.03
CA TYR A 94 14.43 -8.34 1.88
C TYR A 94 13.23 -8.51 0.94
N VAL A 95 12.50 -7.43 0.69
CA VAL A 95 11.34 -7.39 -0.21
C VAL A 95 11.27 -6.04 -0.92
N LEU A 96 10.74 -6.05 -2.13
CA LEU A 96 10.35 -4.85 -2.88
C LEU A 96 8.84 -4.85 -3.01
N GLU A 97 8.21 -3.81 -2.50
CA GLU A 97 6.78 -3.60 -2.60
C GLU A 97 6.49 -2.36 -3.42
N THR A 98 5.41 -2.40 -4.17
CA THR A 98 4.91 -1.26 -4.93
C THR A 98 3.45 -1.04 -4.58
N TYR A 99 2.94 0.16 -4.85
CA TYR A 99 1.53 0.49 -4.67
C TYR A 99 1.00 1.23 -5.91
N GLY A 100 -0.29 1.17 -6.08
CA GLY A 100 -0.98 1.76 -7.22
C GLY A 100 -2.50 1.64 -7.07
N LEU A 101 -3.17 1.46 -8.19
CA LEU A 101 -4.60 1.17 -8.23
C LEU A 101 -4.79 -0.30 -8.63
N ILE A 102 -5.41 -1.05 -7.74
CA ILE A 102 -6.01 -2.34 -8.04
C ILE A 102 -7.39 -2.04 -8.65
N TYR A 103 -7.81 -2.74 -9.67
CA TYR A 103 -9.11 -2.53 -10.29
C TYR A 103 -9.83 -3.84 -10.57
N ASN A 104 -11.15 -3.82 -10.47
CA ASN A 104 -11.99 -4.93 -10.85
C ASN A 104 -12.13 -4.95 -12.38
N LYS A 105 -11.44 -5.89 -13.00
CA LYS A 105 -11.35 -6.02 -14.46
C LYS A 105 -12.69 -6.35 -15.11
N THR A 106 -13.50 -7.19 -14.47
CA THR A 106 -14.82 -7.57 -14.96
C THR A 106 -15.75 -6.37 -15.00
N VAL A 107 -15.85 -5.64 -13.91
CA VAL A 107 -16.70 -4.44 -13.82
C VAL A 107 -16.23 -3.35 -14.78
N LEU A 108 -14.92 -3.10 -14.84
CA LEU A 108 -14.38 -2.06 -15.71
C LEU A 108 -14.52 -2.39 -17.20
N ASN A 109 -14.40 -3.67 -17.59
CA ASN A 109 -14.68 -4.10 -18.95
C ASN A 109 -16.18 -3.97 -19.30
N ALA A 110 -17.07 -4.31 -18.37
CA ALA A 110 -18.51 -4.11 -18.57
C ALA A 110 -18.84 -2.63 -18.78
N TYR A 111 -18.28 -1.74 -17.94
CA TYR A 111 -18.41 -0.30 -18.11
C TYR A 111 -17.91 0.18 -19.48
N CYS A 112 -16.76 -0.29 -19.95
CA CYS A 112 -16.22 0.07 -21.27
C CYS A 112 -17.15 -0.30 -22.44
N GLY A 113 -18.00 -1.30 -22.26
CA GLY A 113 -19.00 -1.74 -23.23
C GLY A 113 -20.34 -0.97 -23.20
N MET A 114 -20.54 -0.08 -22.22
CA MET A 114 -21.79 0.64 -22.04
C MET A 114 -21.92 1.84 -22.99
N ASP A 115 -23.15 2.16 -23.37
CA ASP A 115 -23.44 3.38 -24.11
C ASP A 115 -23.08 4.61 -23.27
N GLY A 116 -22.29 5.53 -23.87
CA GLY A 116 -21.86 6.76 -23.25
C GLY A 116 -20.71 6.63 -22.23
N ALA A 117 -20.09 5.45 -22.12
CA ALA A 117 -18.86 5.28 -21.34
C ALA A 117 -17.76 6.24 -21.81
N LYS A 118 -16.92 6.71 -20.88
CA LYS A 118 -15.84 7.68 -21.16
C LYS A 118 -14.63 7.07 -21.84
N VAL A 119 -14.54 5.74 -21.81
CA VAL A 119 -13.51 4.95 -22.46
C VAL A 119 -14.14 3.67 -23.04
N THR A 120 -13.52 3.12 -24.07
CA THR A 120 -13.94 1.84 -24.70
C THR A 120 -12.97 0.70 -24.36
N SER A 121 -11.86 1.01 -23.70
CA SER A 121 -10.85 0.07 -23.24
C SER A 121 -10.20 0.61 -21.97
N ILE A 122 -9.79 -0.31 -21.09
CA ILE A 122 -9.02 0.00 -19.87
C ILE A 122 -7.71 0.75 -20.21
N ASP A 123 -7.08 0.43 -21.33
CA ASP A 123 -5.81 1.03 -21.76
C ASP A 123 -5.92 2.55 -22.04
N GLU A 124 -7.12 3.06 -22.25
CA GLU A 124 -7.36 4.49 -22.42
C GLU A 124 -7.28 5.28 -21.11
N ILE A 125 -7.31 4.57 -19.94
CA ILE A 125 -7.14 5.19 -18.62
C ILE A 125 -5.65 5.40 -18.34
N ASN A 126 -5.03 6.30 -19.08
CA ASN A 126 -3.58 6.52 -19.07
C ASN A 126 -3.16 7.89 -18.48
N SER A 127 -4.07 8.57 -17.82
CA SER A 127 -3.83 9.85 -17.13
C SER A 127 -4.80 10.01 -15.96
N PHE A 128 -4.39 10.86 -14.99
CA PHE A 128 -5.25 11.19 -13.86
C PHE A 128 -6.59 11.81 -14.30
N ALA A 129 -6.55 12.69 -15.30
CA ALA A 129 -7.75 13.32 -15.84
C ALA A 129 -8.73 12.28 -16.41
N LYS A 130 -8.22 11.28 -17.12
CA LYS A 130 -9.05 10.20 -17.67
C LYS A 130 -9.56 9.26 -16.57
N LEU A 131 -8.73 8.92 -15.58
CA LEU A 131 -9.16 8.15 -14.41
C LEU A 131 -10.31 8.86 -13.69
N LYS A 132 -10.16 10.16 -13.42
CA LYS A 132 -11.20 10.94 -12.74
C LYS A 132 -12.48 11.01 -13.55
N GLU A 133 -12.40 11.27 -14.86
CA GLU A 133 -13.57 11.27 -15.75
C GLU A 133 -14.34 9.94 -15.72
N VAL A 134 -13.61 8.83 -15.71
CA VAL A 134 -14.19 7.47 -15.63
C VAL A 134 -14.81 7.24 -14.24
N ALA A 135 -14.11 7.61 -13.18
CA ALA A 135 -14.61 7.42 -11.81
C ALA A 135 -15.87 8.25 -11.55
N ASP A 136 -15.88 9.53 -11.94
CA ASP A 136 -17.05 10.41 -11.83
C ASP A 136 -18.28 9.84 -12.60
N ASP A 137 -18.04 9.31 -13.81
CA ASP A 137 -19.11 8.71 -14.63
C ASP A 137 -19.64 7.41 -13.98
N ILE A 138 -18.75 6.52 -13.54
CA ILE A 138 -19.14 5.30 -12.82
C ILE A 138 -19.93 5.65 -11.55
N GLN A 139 -19.43 6.60 -10.75
CA GLN A 139 -20.10 7.05 -9.53
C GLN A 139 -21.50 7.57 -9.80
N SER A 140 -21.71 8.26 -10.90
CA SER A 140 -23.03 8.77 -11.28
C SER A 140 -24.00 7.69 -11.79
N ARG A 141 -23.50 6.50 -12.14
CA ARG A 141 -24.21 5.41 -12.83
C ARG A 141 -24.06 4.05 -12.16
N LEU A 142 -23.80 4.01 -10.83
CA LEU A 142 -23.48 2.76 -10.09
C LEU A 142 -24.46 1.60 -10.39
N ALA A 143 -25.77 1.88 -10.39
CA ALA A 143 -26.79 0.85 -10.65
C ALA A 143 -26.70 0.30 -12.08
N GLU A 144 -26.46 1.15 -13.08
CA GLU A 144 -26.33 0.73 -14.48
C GLU A 144 -25.06 -0.09 -14.70
N VAL A 145 -23.95 0.32 -14.07
CA VAL A 145 -22.66 -0.39 -14.14
C VAL A 145 -22.77 -1.74 -13.45
N SER A 146 -23.41 -1.81 -12.26
CA SER A 146 -23.67 -3.07 -11.57
C SER A 146 -24.48 -4.03 -12.43
N GLU A 147 -25.58 -3.55 -13.04
CA GLU A 147 -26.41 -4.36 -13.94
C GLU A 147 -25.62 -4.89 -15.15
N ALA A 148 -24.76 -4.04 -15.74
CA ALA A 148 -23.93 -4.42 -16.88
C ALA A 148 -22.84 -5.45 -16.49
N ALA A 149 -22.30 -5.37 -15.28
CA ALA A 149 -21.24 -6.25 -14.78
C ALA A 149 -21.78 -7.64 -14.39
N GLY A 150 -23.01 -7.73 -13.88
CA GLY A 150 -23.65 -8.99 -13.50
C GLY A 150 -24.35 -8.94 -12.14
N PRO A 151 -25.16 -9.95 -11.83
CA PRO A 151 -25.99 -9.97 -10.62
C PRO A 151 -25.20 -10.11 -9.31
N GLU A 152 -23.93 -10.48 -9.39
CA GLU A 152 -23.01 -10.59 -8.25
C GLU A 152 -22.45 -9.23 -7.79
N TYR A 153 -22.59 -8.18 -8.61
CA TYR A 153 -22.06 -6.84 -8.31
C TYR A 153 -23.15 -5.90 -7.81
N ASP A 154 -22.87 -5.22 -6.70
CA ASP A 154 -23.71 -4.18 -6.11
C ASP A 154 -22.84 -2.97 -5.72
N LEU A 155 -22.39 -2.24 -6.75
CA LEU A 155 -21.48 -1.12 -6.58
C LEU A 155 -22.04 -0.05 -5.66
N LYS A 156 -21.24 0.36 -4.69
CA LYS A 156 -21.49 1.46 -3.75
C LYS A 156 -20.66 2.71 -4.07
N GLY A 157 -19.55 2.52 -4.79
CA GLY A 157 -18.66 3.61 -5.21
C GLY A 157 -17.74 3.20 -6.34
N ALA A 158 -17.19 4.20 -7.04
CA ALA A 158 -16.12 3.95 -7.99
C ALA A 158 -14.83 3.53 -7.28
N PHE A 159 -14.53 4.18 -6.14
CA PHE A 159 -13.40 3.84 -5.27
C PHE A 159 -13.87 3.22 -3.95
N THR A 160 -13.02 2.38 -3.35
CA THR A 160 -13.19 1.95 -1.96
C THR A 160 -13.04 3.14 -1.01
N SER A 161 -13.47 2.98 0.24
CA SER A 161 -13.28 3.98 1.29
C SER A 161 -11.82 4.29 1.59
N ALA A 162 -10.89 3.40 1.20
CA ALA A 162 -9.44 3.44 1.42
C ALA A 162 -9.00 3.53 2.90
N GLY A 163 -9.92 3.66 3.83
CA GLY A 163 -9.68 3.76 5.27
C GLY A 163 -8.94 5.03 5.69
N MET A 164 -9.47 5.76 6.64
CA MET A 164 -8.83 6.93 7.23
C MET A 164 -8.79 6.87 8.76
N ASP A 165 -9.07 5.73 9.33
CA ASP A 165 -8.84 5.53 10.74
C ASP A 165 -7.32 5.57 11.06
N SER A 166 -6.96 5.66 12.33
CA SER A 166 -5.56 5.84 12.73
C SER A 166 -4.62 4.69 12.34
N SER A 167 -5.15 3.51 12.02
CA SER A 167 -4.38 2.35 11.57
C SER A 167 -4.14 2.33 10.05
N SER A 168 -4.96 3.05 9.28
CA SER A 168 -5.02 2.94 7.82
C SER A 168 -4.74 4.25 7.08
N ASP A 169 -4.75 5.40 7.76
CA ASP A 169 -4.60 6.74 7.17
C ASP A 169 -3.23 7.02 6.51
N TRP A 170 -2.26 6.13 6.71
CA TRP A 170 -0.96 6.19 6.05
C TRP A 170 -1.08 6.18 4.51
N ARG A 171 -2.16 5.63 3.94
CA ARG A 171 -2.44 5.70 2.50
C ARG A 171 -2.54 7.15 2.02
N PHE A 172 -3.22 7.99 2.76
CA PHE A 172 -3.34 9.41 2.47
C PHE A 172 -2.08 10.19 2.84
N LYS A 173 -1.49 9.92 3.99
CA LYS A 173 -0.31 10.62 4.50
C LYS A 173 0.97 10.35 3.71
N THR A 174 1.09 9.14 3.13
CA THR A 174 2.30 8.72 2.41
C THR A 174 2.03 8.44 0.95
N HIS A 175 1.31 7.38 0.59
CA HIS A 175 1.17 6.97 -0.80
C HIS A 175 0.60 8.07 -1.68
N LEU A 176 -0.53 8.64 -1.32
CA LEU A 176 -1.18 9.68 -2.13
C LEU A 176 -0.44 11.01 -2.05
N ALA A 177 0.13 11.36 -0.88
CA ALA A 177 0.91 12.58 -0.70
C ALA A 177 2.29 12.53 -1.39
N ASN A 178 2.85 11.34 -1.59
CA ASN A 178 4.14 11.20 -2.26
C ASN A 178 4.13 11.70 -3.71
N LEU A 179 3.03 11.57 -4.43
CA LEU A 179 2.94 12.03 -5.82
C LEU A 179 3.20 13.54 -5.96
N PRO A 180 2.44 14.44 -5.30
CA PRO A 180 2.69 15.88 -5.39
C PRO A 180 4.06 16.28 -4.84
N ILE A 181 4.55 15.62 -3.79
CA ILE A 181 5.88 15.88 -3.22
C ILE A 181 6.98 15.46 -4.22
N TYR A 182 6.86 14.29 -4.84
CA TYR A 182 7.80 13.84 -5.87
C TYR A 182 7.90 14.83 -7.04
N TYR A 183 6.76 15.32 -7.53
CA TYR A 183 6.77 16.29 -8.63
C TYR A 183 7.33 17.65 -8.21
N GLU A 184 7.13 18.07 -6.96
CA GLU A 184 7.75 19.27 -6.42
C GLU A 184 9.28 19.13 -6.37
N TYR A 185 9.78 18.03 -5.82
CA TYR A 185 11.22 17.73 -5.77
C TYR A 185 11.83 17.69 -7.18
N LYS A 186 11.17 17.04 -8.10
CA LYS A 186 11.61 16.95 -9.50
C LYS A 186 11.66 18.32 -10.18
N ALA A 187 10.68 19.18 -9.94
CA ALA A 187 10.63 20.54 -10.48
C ALA A 187 11.71 21.44 -9.88
N ASP A 188 12.03 21.26 -8.60
CA ASP A 188 13.05 22.02 -7.87
C ASP A 188 14.48 21.46 -8.06
N GLY A 189 14.63 20.26 -8.62
CA GLY A 189 15.91 19.58 -8.79
C GLY A 189 16.58 19.19 -7.46
N ILE A 190 15.77 18.80 -6.44
CA ILE A 190 16.23 18.41 -5.10
C ILE A 190 15.79 16.96 -4.80
N GLU A 191 16.47 16.35 -3.84
CA GLU A 191 16.15 14.99 -3.34
C GLU A 191 15.57 15.01 -1.91
N SER A 192 15.76 16.11 -1.18
CA SER A 192 15.24 16.29 0.17
C SER A 192 15.05 17.77 0.50
N THR A 193 14.23 18.07 1.50
CA THR A 193 14.02 19.42 2.04
C THR A 193 13.52 19.34 3.48
N ASP A 194 13.85 20.35 4.29
CA ASP A 194 13.27 20.50 5.63
C ASP A 194 11.80 20.97 5.61
N ALA A 195 11.35 21.54 4.49
CA ALA A 195 9.97 22.01 4.33
C ALA A 195 9.55 21.99 2.86
N ILE A 196 8.43 21.34 2.57
CA ILE A 196 7.80 21.37 1.25
C ILE A 196 7.13 22.72 1.00
N LYS A 197 7.07 23.15 -0.27
CA LYS A 197 6.41 24.41 -0.70
C LYS A 197 4.90 24.24 -0.88
N GLY A 198 4.45 23.01 -1.14
CA GLY A 198 3.06 22.72 -1.49
C GLY A 198 2.68 23.13 -2.91
N THR A 199 3.65 23.14 -3.84
CA THR A 199 3.46 23.55 -5.24
C THR A 199 2.31 22.81 -5.92
N TYR A 200 2.11 21.52 -5.60
CA TYR A 200 1.10 20.65 -6.20
C TYR A 200 -0.04 20.31 -5.24
N LEU A 201 -0.36 21.17 -4.28
CA LEU A 201 -1.42 20.94 -3.29
C LEU A 201 -2.80 20.80 -3.95
N ASP A 202 -3.08 21.58 -5.00
CA ASP A 202 -4.33 21.48 -5.76
C ASP A 202 -4.46 20.12 -6.47
N ASN A 203 -3.35 19.55 -6.93
CA ASN A 203 -3.34 18.21 -7.51
C ASN A 203 -3.62 17.16 -6.43
N TYR A 204 -3.05 17.32 -5.24
CA TYR A 204 -3.32 16.45 -4.11
C TYR A 204 -4.81 16.50 -3.70
N LYS A 205 -5.39 17.69 -3.68
CA LYS A 205 -6.84 17.85 -3.44
C LYS A 205 -7.69 17.06 -4.43
N GLN A 206 -7.35 17.07 -5.71
CA GLN A 206 -8.07 16.29 -6.72
C GLN A 206 -7.99 14.77 -6.48
N ILE A 207 -6.85 14.28 -5.96
CA ILE A 207 -6.73 12.88 -5.53
C ILE A 207 -7.68 12.61 -4.36
N TRP A 208 -7.75 13.51 -3.37
CA TRP A 208 -8.69 13.41 -2.26
C TRP A 208 -10.15 13.36 -2.71
N ASP A 209 -10.50 14.11 -3.75
CA ASP A 209 -11.86 14.16 -4.28
C ASP A 209 -12.34 12.77 -4.74
N LEU A 210 -11.45 11.89 -5.24
CA LEU A 210 -11.79 10.49 -5.58
C LEU A 210 -12.31 9.70 -4.37
N TYR A 211 -11.81 9.97 -3.17
CA TYR A 211 -12.19 9.27 -1.94
C TYR A 211 -13.27 9.99 -1.13
N THR A 212 -13.54 11.24 -1.42
CA THR A 212 -14.57 12.02 -0.72
C THR A 212 -15.86 12.14 -1.51
N THR A 213 -15.81 11.98 -2.83
CA THR A 213 -16.96 12.10 -3.75
C THR A 213 -17.29 10.81 -4.49
N ASP A 214 -16.31 9.98 -4.82
CA ASP A 214 -16.48 8.80 -5.66
C ASP A 214 -16.25 7.50 -4.88
N SER A 215 -16.39 7.55 -3.57
CA SER A 215 -16.15 6.47 -2.63
C SER A 215 -17.41 5.66 -2.35
N THR A 216 -17.20 4.45 -1.82
CA THR A 216 -18.25 3.56 -1.28
C THR A 216 -18.99 4.15 -0.08
N CYS A 217 -18.40 5.16 0.59
CA CYS A 217 -19.01 5.84 1.72
C CYS A 217 -18.90 7.36 1.60
N GLU A 218 -19.76 8.09 2.30
CA GLU A 218 -19.65 9.55 2.39
C GLU A 218 -18.34 9.98 3.07
N GLY A 219 -17.75 11.09 2.62
CA GLY A 219 -16.48 11.60 3.12
C GLY A 219 -16.44 11.77 4.66
N SER A 220 -17.57 12.09 5.28
CA SER A 220 -17.71 12.18 6.74
C SER A 220 -17.50 10.85 7.48
N MET A 221 -17.67 9.72 6.79
CA MET A 221 -17.52 8.36 7.35
C MET A 221 -16.11 7.81 7.20
N LEU A 222 -15.28 8.38 6.34
CA LEU A 222 -13.92 7.89 6.06
C LEU A 222 -13.06 7.72 7.32
N ALA A 223 -13.19 8.63 8.29
CA ALA A 223 -12.41 8.58 9.54
C ALA A 223 -12.75 7.37 10.44
N SER A 224 -13.86 6.68 10.18
CA SER A 224 -14.25 5.44 10.88
C SER A 224 -14.00 4.18 10.06
N LYS A 225 -13.54 4.31 8.81
CA LYS A 225 -13.26 3.20 7.90
C LYS A 225 -11.82 2.71 8.06
N THR A 226 -11.68 1.41 8.21
CA THR A 226 -10.38 0.72 8.34
C THR A 226 -9.86 0.25 6.96
N GLY A 227 -8.61 -0.18 6.92
CA GLY A 227 -8.08 -0.88 5.74
C GLY A 227 -8.86 -2.17 5.44
N ASP A 228 -9.24 -2.91 6.48
CA ASP A 228 -10.03 -4.15 6.33
C ASP A 228 -11.42 -3.88 5.73
N ASP A 229 -12.05 -2.74 6.08
CA ASP A 229 -13.30 -2.33 5.41
C ASP A 229 -13.07 -2.12 3.90
N ALA A 230 -12.00 -1.43 3.52
CA ALA A 230 -11.68 -1.17 2.12
C ALA A 230 -11.35 -2.45 1.34
N THR A 231 -10.64 -3.39 1.95
CA THR A 231 -10.36 -4.73 1.40
C THR A 231 -11.67 -5.50 1.17
N ALA A 232 -12.56 -5.50 2.17
CA ALA A 232 -13.86 -6.17 2.06
C ALA A 232 -14.77 -5.53 1.00
N GLU A 233 -14.83 -4.20 0.92
CA GLU A 233 -15.59 -3.47 -0.11
C GLU A 233 -15.14 -3.87 -1.52
N PHE A 234 -13.84 -3.97 -1.76
CA PHE A 234 -13.31 -4.41 -3.06
C PHE A 234 -13.59 -5.89 -3.32
N GLY A 235 -13.31 -6.77 -2.35
CA GLY A 235 -13.52 -8.21 -2.48
C GLY A 235 -14.98 -8.61 -2.64
N LEU A 236 -15.93 -7.82 -2.11
CA LEU A 236 -17.38 -8.02 -2.31
C LEU A 236 -17.91 -7.40 -3.60
N GLY A 237 -17.03 -6.79 -4.43
CA GLY A 237 -17.45 -6.16 -5.68
C GLY A 237 -18.24 -4.87 -5.49
N GLU A 238 -18.08 -4.18 -4.36
CA GLU A 238 -18.77 -2.92 -4.06
C GLU A 238 -18.05 -1.69 -4.63
N ALA A 239 -16.81 -1.85 -5.11
CA ALA A 239 -16.01 -0.79 -5.73
C ALA A 239 -15.25 -1.30 -6.95
N VAL A 240 -14.96 -0.38 -7.88
CA VAL A 240 -14.19 -0.66 -9.11
C VAL A 240 -12.70 -0.49 -8.89
N PHE A 241 -12.29 0.52 -8.11
CA PHE A 241 -10.89 0.90 -7.86
C PHE A 241 -10.54 0.82 -6.38
N TYR A 242 -9.36 0.26 -6.11
CA TYR A 242 -8.82 0.15 -4.76
C TYR A 242 -7.35 0.60 -4.75
N GLN A 243 -7.02 1.68 -4.04
CA GLN A 243 -5.64 2.10 -3.87
C GLN A 243 -5.00 1.29 -2.75
N ASN A 244 -4.07 0.40 -3.11
CA ASN A 244 -3.28 -0.36 -2.15
C ASN A 244 -1.97 -0.82 -2.81
N GLY A 245 -1.22 -1.72 -2.16
CA GLY A 245 0.05 -2.23 -2.63
C GLY A 245 0.02 -3.72 -2.96
N THR A 246 1.14 -4.20 -3.44
CA THR A 246 1.34 -5.61 -3.84
C THR A 246 1.16 -6.60 -2.69
N TRP A 247 1.28 -6.15 -1.44
CA TRP A 247 0.99 -6.95 -0.24
C TRP A 247 -0.48 -7.37 -0.11
N GLU A 248 -1.41 -6.63 -0.76
CA GLU A 248 -2.84 -6.88 -0.69
C GLU A 248 -3.27 -8.14 -1.46
N TYR A 249 -2.45 -8.59 -2.41
CA TYR A 249 -2.72 -9.80 -3.21
C TYR A 249 -3.07 -10.99 -2.31
N THR A 250 -2.27 -11.26 -1.29
CA THR A 250 -2.49 -12.38 -0.37
C THR A 250 -3.85 -12.29 0.35
N GLN A 251 -4.27 -11.10 0.73
CA GLN A 251 -5.56 -10.92 1.40
C GLN A 251 -6.74 -11.13 0.45
N LEU A 252 -6.62 -10.63 -0.77
CA LEU A 252 -7.69 -10.74 -1.77
C LEU A 252 -7.82 -12.17 -2.31
N ILE A 253 -6.74 -12.80 -2.71
CA ILE A 253 -6.73 -14.10 -3.39
C ILE A 253 -6.71 -15.25 -2.37
N ASP A 254 -5.71 -15.31 -1.49
CA ASP A 254 -5.59 -16.38 -0.49
C ASP A 254 -6.70 -16.28 0.57
N GLY A 255 -7.21 -15.09 0.83
CA GLY A 255 -8.39 -14.85 1.67
C GLY A 255 -9.70 -15.29 1.01
N GLY A 256 -9.69 -15.62 -0.29
CA GLY A 256 -10.85 -16.07 -1.04
C GLY A 256 -11.89 -14.97 -1.29
N LEU A 257 -11.46 -13.71 -1.29
CA LEU A 257 -12.33 -12.57 -1.55
C LEU A 257 -12.54 -12.32 -3.04
N THR A 258 -11.54 -12.63 -3.86
CA THR A 258 -11.62 -12.55 -5.32
C THR A 258 -10.92 -13.74 -5.96
N ASP A 259 -11.16 -13.98 -7.26
CA ASP A 259 -10.37 -14.88 -8.09
C ASP A 259 -9.15 -14.14 -8.66
N ASP A 260 -8.11 -14.91 -9.06
CA ASP A 260 -6.87 -14.38 -9.63
C ASP A 260 -7.07 -14.06 -11.14
N ASP A 261 -7.90 -13.08 -11.46
CA ASP A 261 -8.24 -12.67 -12.83
C ASP A 261 -7.80 -11.23 -13.18
#